data_1af6c27fb37c773a43d2e45a9af65005
#
_entry.id   1af6c27fb37c773a43d2e45a9af65005
#
_cell.length_a   1.000
_cell.length_b   1.000
_cell.length_c   1.000
_cell.angle_alpha   90.00
_cell.angle_beta   90.00
_cell.angle_gamma   90.00
#
_symmetry.space_group_name_H-M   'P 1'
#
loop_
_entity.id
_entity.type
_entity.pdbx_description
1 polymer ?
#
loop_
_entity_poly.entity_id
_entity_poly.type
_entity_poly.pdbx_seq_one_letter_code
_entity_poly.pdbx_strand_id
1 'polypeptide(L)'
;GTSSAPNESVVLRLSVKLFDKEGASAHINLYPWFVSVPHEDVNFDTGSSDVRDSEKAKLDESLKRITAVLDRVEKTLLKWSEQGVVMGALPQPMLFVTGHTDTVGGDGDNVTLSRGRAKAIATYFRQKGFRMPVFFVGYGERSPRVKTGDNVDEARNRRADYTLTLQPPPTISGTSWTKL
;
A
#
# COMPACT_ATOMS: atom_id res chain seq x y z
N GLY A 1 -1.51 28.06 -28.23
CA GLY A 1 -2.10 26.76 -27.99
C GLY A 1 -2.01 26.45 -26.50
N THR A 2 -3.11 26.62 -25.76
CA THR A 2 -3.22 26.23 -24.35
C THR A 2 -3.33 24.71 -24.30
N SER A 3 -2.28 24.05 -23.89
CA SER A 3 -2.31 22.63 -23.53
C SER A 3 -3.13 22.49 -22.24
N SER A 4 -4.39 22.07 -22.35
CA SER A 4 -5.15 21.60 -21.21
C SER A 4 -4.51 20.28 -20.75
N ALA A 5 -4.06 20.22 -19.50
CA ALA A 5 -3.66 18.97 -18.87
C ALA A 5 -4.80 17.94 -19.01
N PRO A 6 -4.50 16.66 -19.28
CA PRO A 6 -5.55 15.66 -19.36
C PRO A 6 -6.33 15.65 -18.05
N ASN A 7 -7.66 15.67 -18.13
CA ASN A 7 -8.54 15.50 -16.98
C ASN A 7 -8.26 14.11 -16.40
N GLU A 8 -7.44 14.05 -15.37
CA GLU A 8 -7.26 12.82 -14.59
C GLU A 8 -8.58 12.52 -13.85
N SER A 9 -9.38 11.62 -14.44
CA SER A 9 -10.57 11.11 -13.77
C SER A 9 -10.17 10.06 -12.74
N VAL A 10 -10.54 10.27 -11.50
CA VAL A 10 -10.33 9.30 -10.42
C VAL A 10 -11.63 8.58 -10.13
N VAL A 11 -11.64 7.25 -10.29
CA VAL A 11 -12.77 6.42 -9.91
C VAL A 11 -12.59 5.98 -8.46
N LEU A 12 -13.40 6.54 -7.56
CA LEU A 12 -13.37 6.20 -6.13
C LEU A 12 -14.31 5.06 -5.76
N ARG A 13 -15.44 4.94 -6.47
CA ARG A 13 -16.44 3.90 -6.23
C ARG A 13 -17.07 3.45 -7.53
N LEU A 14 -17.22 2.14 -7.71
CA LEU A 14 -18.03 1.50 -8.73
C LEU A 14 -19.14 0.72 -8.02
N SER A 15 -20.39 1.04 -8.31
CA SER A 15 -21.55 0.33 -7.76
C SER A 15 -22.17 -0.56 -8.86
N VAL A 16 -22.26 -1.85 -8.59
CA VAL A 16 -22.83 -2.86 -9.50
C VAL A 16 -24.07 -3.43 -8.84
N LYS A 17 -25.19 -3.38 -9.53
CA LYS A 17 -26.44 -4.03 -9.12
C LYS A 17 -26.75 -5.17 -10.07
N LEU A 18 -26.84 -6.37 -9.53
CA LEU A 18 -27.14 -7.59 -10.27
C LEU A 18 -28.61 -7.98 -9.98
N PHE A 19 -29.31 -8.44 -11.01
CA PHE A 19 -30.65 -8.96 -10.87
C PHE A 19 -30.69 -10.38 -11.40
N ASP A 20 -31.39 -11.26 -10.72
CA ASP A 20 -31.73 -12.59 -11.27
C ASP A 20 -33.02 -12.53 -12.09
N LYS A 21 -33.40 -13.68 -12.65
CA LYS A 21 -34.61 -13.80 -13.47
C LYS A 21 -35.91 -13.63 -12.67
N GLU A 22 -35.84 -13.76 -11.36
CA GLU A 22 -36.98 -13.71 -10.43
C GLU A 22 -37.11 -12.32 -9.78
N GLY A 23 -36.21 -11.38 -10.11
CA GLY A 23 -36.22 -10.00 -9.62
C GLY A 23 -35.47 -9.80 -8.31
N ALA A 24 -34.86 -10.84 -7.75
CA ALA A 24 -33.96 -10.65 -6.61
C ALA A 24 -32.71 -9.88 -7.07
N SER A 25 -32.17 -9.03 -6.19
CA SER A 25 -31.02 -8.23 -6.54
C SER A 25 -29.91 -8.28 -5.49
N ALA A 26 -28.66 -8.28 -5.98
CA ALA A 26 -27.44 -8.09 -5.16
C ALA A 26 -26.79 -6.76 -5.53
N HIS A 27 -26.25 -6.06 -4.54
CA HIS A 27 -25.57 -4.79 -4.73
C HIS A 27 -24.13 -4.92 -4.20
N ILE A 28 -23.16 -4.62 -5.07
CA ILE A 28 -21.72 -4.69 -4.77
C ILE A 28 -21.13 -3.31 -5.00
N ASN A 29 -20.42 -2.80 -4.00
CA ASN A 29 -19.59 -1.61 -4.12
C ASN A 29 -18.12 -1.99 -4.19
N LEU A 30 -17.45 -1.55 -5.25
CA LEU A 30 -16.02 -1.68 -5.43
C LEU A 30 -15.37 -0.30 -5.27
N TYR A 31 -14.21 -0.26 -4.63
CA TYR A 31 -13.45 0.97 -4.38
C TYR A 31 -12.07 0.85 -5.04
N PRO A 32 -12.00 1.08 -6.37
CA PRO A 32 -10.80 0.81 -7.16
C PRO A 32 -9.67 1.81 -6.94
N TRP A 33 -9.83 2.80 -6.07
CA TRP A 33 -8.78 3.77 -5.77
C TRP A 33 -7.57 3.08 -5.15
N PHE A 34 -6.43 3.27 -5.78
CA PHE A 34 -5.16 2.65 -5.45
C PHE A 34 -4.03 3.62 -5.81
N VAL A 35 -3.10 3.86 -4.89
CA VAL A 35 -1.90 4.66 -5.13
C VAL A 35 -0.68 3.94 -4.58
N SER A 36 0.23 3.55 -5.47
CA SER A 36 1.57 3.14 -5.08
C SER A 36 2.40 4.41 -4.82
N VAL A 37 2.95 4.52 -3.63
CA VAL A 37 3.72 5.71 -3.23
C VAL A 37 5.19 5.52 -3.62
N PRO A 38 5.73 6.31 -4.58
CA PRO A 38 7.13 6.23 -4.95
C PRO A 38 8.03 6.63 -3.76
N HIS A 39 9.05 5.84 -3.50
CA HIS A 39 9.99 6.08 -2.39
C HIS A 39 11.36 5.43 -2.68
N GLU A 40 12.36 5.78 -1.90
CA GLU A 40 13.63 5.07 -1.87
C GLU A 40 13.51 3.82 -0.98
N ASP A 41 14.13 2.73 -1.42
CA ASP A 41 14.14 1.50 -0.65
C ASP A 41 14.93 1.68 0.65
N VAL A 42 14.37 1.18 1.74
CA VAL A 42 14.99 1.18 3.08
C VAL A 42 15.88 -0.05 3.22
N ASN A 43 17.13 0.18 3.58
CA ASN A 43 18.09 -0.90 3.78
C ASN A 43 18.09 -1.38 5.24
N PHE A 44 18.15 -2.68 5.41
CA PHE A 44 18.26 -3.35 6.69
C PHE A 44 19.57 -4.14 6.75
N ASP A 45 20.09 -4.34 7.95
CA ASP A 45 21.21 -5.26 8.15
C ASP A 45 20.77 -6.70 7.89
N THR A 46 21.73 -7.56 7.55
CA THR A 46 21.45 -8.97 7.28
C THR A 46 20.77 -9.63 8.48
N GLY A 47 19.66 -10.31 8.23
CA GLY A 47 18.87 -10.96 9.28
C GLY A 47 18.14 -10.02 10.24
N SER A 48 18.26 -8.69 10.09
CA SER A 48 17.61 -7.71 10.97
C SER A 48 16.35 -7.12 10.34
N SER A 49 15.42 -6.73 11.20
CA SER A 49 14.25 -5.91 10.88
C SER A 49 14.29 -4.53 11.54
N ASP A 50 15.39 -4.16 12.20
CA ASP A 50 15.53 -2.87 12.84
C ASP A 50 15.85 -1.77 11.82
N VAL A 51 15.13 -0.66 11.92
CA VAL A 51 15.36 0.50 11.06
C VAL A 51 16.61 1.24 11.54
N ARG A 52 17.65 1.27 10.70
CA ARG A 52 18.87 2.02 10.99
C ARG A 52 18.62 3.52 11.03
N ASP A 53 19.36 4.24 11.86
CA ASP A 53 19.23 5.70 11.94
C ASP A 53 19.51 6.39 10.60
N SER A 54 20.46 5.88 9.81
CA SER A 54 20.77 6.38 8.48
C SER A 54 19.61 6.26 7.48
N GLU A 55 18.66 5.36 7.71
CA GLU A 55 17.53 5.10 6.82
C GLU A 55 16.27 5.89 7.21
N LYS A 56 16.25 6.49 8.40
CA LYS A 56 15.08 7.23 8.89
C LYS A 56 14.69 8.42 8.02
N ALA A 57 15.65 9.09 7.40
CA ALA A 57 15.38 10.20 6.48
C ALA A 57 14.56 9.76 5.26
N LYS A 58 14.80 8.57 4.72
CA LYS A 58 14.02 8.00 3.61
C LYS A 58 12.57 7.70 4.04
N LEU A 59 12.40 7.20 5.27
CA LEU A 59 11.06 6.97 5.83
C LEU A 59 10.30 8.28 6.11
N ASP A 60 10.99 9.32 6.59
CA ASP A 60 10.38 10.64 6.77
C ASP A 60 9.92 11.23 5.43
N GLU A 61 10.71 11.10 4.36
CA GLU A 61 10.33 11.55 3.02
C GLU A 61 9.16 10.71 2.47
N SER A 62 9.17 9.39 2.70
CA SER A 62 8.07 8.50 2.32
C SER A 62 6.77 8.89 3.02
N LEU A 63 6.83 9.16 4.32
CA LEU A 63 5.67 9.61 5.09
C LEU A 63 5.12 10.95 4.59
N LYS A 64 5.99 11.88 4.24
CA LYS A 64 5.62 13.17 3.65
C LYS A 64 4.89 12.98 2.31
N ARG A 65 5.36 12.08 1.45
CA ARG A 65 4.69 11.75 0.18
C ARG A 65 3.33 11.09 0.40
N ILE A 66 3.24 10.14 1.34
CA ILE A 66 1.98 9.51 1.75
C ILE A 66 0.97 10.58 2.20
N THR A 67 1.38 11.48 3.07
CA THR A 67 0.53 12.57 3.57
C THR A 67 0.07 13.49 2.45
N ALA A 68 0.97 13.87 1.54
CA ALA A 68 0.63 14.72 0.40
C ALA A 68 -0.42 14.07 -0.54
N VAL A 69 -0.39 12.76 -0.72
CA VAL A 69 -1.42 12.02 -1.47
C VAL A 69 -2.76 12.11 -0.76
N LEU A 70 -2.80 11.88 0.56
CA LEU A 70 -4.02 11.96 1.37
C LEU A 70 -4.63 13.36 1.34
N ASP A 71 -3.82 14.41 1.52
CA ASP A 71 -4.25 15.81 1.45
C ASP A 71 -4.86 16.16 0.09
N ARG A 72 -4.29 15.63 -0.99
CA ARG A 72 -4.83 15.83 -2.35
C ARG A 72 -6.20 15.16 -2.51
N VAL A 73 -6.34 13.95 -1.99
CA VAL A 73 -7.63 13.23 -2.02
C VAL A 73 -8.67 13.99 -1.22
N GLU A 74 -8.36 14.41 0.00
CA GLU A 74 -9.26 15.18 0.85
C GLU A 74 -9.73 16.48 0.17
N LYS A 75 -8.81 17.26 -0.38
CA LYS A 75 -9.13 18.47 -1.14
C LYS A 75 -10.04 18.20 -2.34
N THR A 76 -9.81 17.08 -3.04
CA THR A 76 -10.65 16.68 -4.16
C THR A 76 -12.07 16.33 -3.71
N LEU A 77 -12.20 15.60 -2.61
CA LEU A 77 -13.48 15.22 -2.04
C LEU A 77 -14.28 16.44 -1.56
N LEU A 78 -13.60 17.39 -0.90
CA LEU A 78 -14.22 18.66 -0.47
C LEU A 78 -14.76 19.45 -1.67
N LYS A 79 -13.95 19.61 -2.71
CA LYS A 79 -14.35 20.31 -3.94
C LYS A 79 -15.58 19.66 -4.60
N TRP A 80 -15.65 18.35 -4.64
CA TRP A 80 -16.80 17.64 -5.20
C TRP A 80 -18.06 17.83 -4.34
N SER A 81 -17.91 17.81 -3.03
CA SER A 81 -19.01 18.11 -2.10
C SER A 81 -19.56 19.52 -2.30
N GLU A 82 -18.68 20.51 -2.48
CA GLU A 82 -19.09 21.90 -2.78
C GLU A 82 -19.82 22.03 -4.13
N GLN A 83 -19.51 21.16 -5.08
CA GLN A 83 -20.19 21.09 -6.39
C GLN A 83 -21.50 20.30 -6.35
N GLY A 84 -21.97 19.87 -5.16
CA GLY A 84 -23.21 19.13 -5.01
C GLY A 84 -23.10 17.64 -5.41
N VAL A 85 -21.88 17.12 -5.60
CA VAL A 85 -21.69 15.69 -5.82
C VAL A 85 -21.92 14.96 -4.51
N VAL A 86 -23.08 14.36 -4.36
CA VAL A 86 -23.43 13.54 -3.21
C VAL A 86 -22.70 12.21 -3.32
N MET A 87 -21.60 12.10 -2.61
CA MET A 87 -20.94 10.82 -2.42
C MET A 87 -21.46 10.19 -1.14
N GLY A 88 -22.04 8.98 -1.25
CA GLY A 88 -22.28 8.19 -0.04
C GLY A 88 -20.95 8.00 0.74
N ALA A 89 -21.04 7.53 1.99
CA ALA A 89 -19.87 7.31 2.83
C ALA A 89 -18.80 6.48 2.07
N LEU A 90 -17.63 7.08 1.85
CA LEU A 90 -16.47 6.36 1.34
C LEU A 90 -15.74 5.69 2.50
N PRO A 91 -15.15 4.51 2.30
CA PRO A 91 -14.24 3.93 3.27
C PRO A 91 -13.06 4.87 3.54
N GLN A 92 -12.57 4.82 4.76
CA GLN A 92 -11.37 5.57 5.13
C GLN A 92 -10.15 5.01 4.37
N PRO A 93 -9.28 5.87 3.81
CA PRO A 93 -8.01 5.43 3.23
C PRO A 93 -7.17 4.65 4.24
N MET A 94 -6.52 3.60 3.78
CA MET A 94 -5.66 2.73 4.56
C MET A 94 -4.29 2.64 3.91
N LEU A 95 -3.25 2.54 4.73
CA LEU A 95 -1.87 2.31 4.28
C LEU A 95 -1.53 0.82 4.41
N PHE A 96 -1.03 0.25 3.34
CA PHE A 96 -0.55 -1.13 3.27
C PHE A 96 0.95 -1.13 3.01
N VAL A 97 1.70 -1.78 3.89
CA VAL A 97 3.16 -1.93 3.80
C VAL A 97 3.47 -3.39 3.52
N THR A 98 4.11 -3.66 2.37
CA THR A 98 4.58 -4.99 2.02
C THR A 98 6.10 -5.07 2.15
N GLY A 99 6.61 -6.17 2.71
CA GLY A 99 8.03 -6.44 2.79
C GLY A 99 8.43 -7.58 1.85
N HIS A 100 9.63 -7.49 1.30
CA HIS A 100 10.19 -8.47 0.38
C HIS A 100 11.65 -8.78 0.71
N THR A 101 12.12 -9.97 0.33
CA THR A 101 13.51 -10.40 0.39
C THR A 101 14.01 -10.79 -0.99
N ASP A 102 15.30 -10.99 -1.11
CA ASP A 102 15.88 -11.81 -2.16
C ASP A 102 15.65 -13.31 -1.85
N THR A 103 16.26 -14.19 -2.66
CA THR A 103 16.10 -15.65 -2.54
C THR A 103 17.20 -16.31 -1.68
N VAL A 104 17.98 -15.53 -0.92
CA VAL A 104 18.97 -16.07 0.01
C VAL A 104 18.27 -16.55 1.28
N GLY A 105 18.49 -17.81 1.64
CA GLY A 105 17.89 -18.43 2.83
C GLY A 105 16.60 -19.21 2.55
N GLY A 106 15.91 -19.59 3.60
CA GLY A 106 14.67 -20.37 3.50
C GLY A 106 13.43 -19.50 3.29
N ASP A 107 12.48 -19.95 2.48
CA ASP A 107 11.22 -19.23 2.20
C ASP A 107 10.47 -18.80 3.48
N GLY A 108 10.37 -19.67 4.49
CA GLY A 108 9.71 -19.35 5.77
C GLY A 108 10.42 -18.25 6.56
N ASP A 109 11.74 -18.29 6.59
CA ASP A 109 12.58 -17.28 7.23
C ASP A 109 12.45 -15.94 6.50
N ASN A 110 12.45 -15.98 5.17
CA ASN A 110 12.27 -14.81 4.31
C ASN A 110 10.89 -14.15 4.51
N VAL A 111 9.82 -14.93 4.64
CA VAL A 111 8.49 -14.42 4.99
C VAL A 111 8.50 -13.75 6.38
N THR A 112 9.12 -14.37 7.37
CA THR A 112 9.22 -13.86 8.73
C THR A 112 10.03 -12.57 8.77
N LEU A 113 11.19 -12.54 8.13
CA LEU A 113 12.08 -11.38 8.04
C LEU A 113 11.42 -10.20 7.34
N SER A 114 10.83 -10.44 6.17
CA SER A 114 10.14 -9.39 5.39
C SER A 114 8.93 -8.82 6.15
N ARG A 115 8.19 -9.66 6.89
CA ARG A 115 7.10 -9.22 7.75
C ARG A 115 7.59 -8.37 8.92
N GLY A 116 8.71 -8.73 9.54
CA GLY A 116 9.37 -7.93 10.58
C GLY A 116 9.74 -6.53 10.08
N ARG A 117 10.35 -6.44 8.90
CA ARG A 117 10.72 -5.19 8.24
C ARG A 117 9.50 -4.31 7.91
N ALA A 118 8.47 -4.89 7.32
CA ALA A 118 7.22 -4.18 7.04
C ALA A 118 6.57 -3.65 8.33
N LYS A 119 6.56 -4.44 9.41
CA LYS A 119 6.08 -4.03 10.72
C LYS A 119 6.89 -2.88 11.30
N ALA A 120 8.22 -2.94 11.21
CA ALA A 120 9.11 -1.89 11.73
C ALA A 120 8.84 -0.54 11.04
N ILE A 121 8.69 -0.55 9.70
CA ILE A 121 8.33 0.64 8.92
C ILE A 121 6.93 1.15 9.30
N ALA A 122 5.93 0.29 9.39
CA ALA A 122 4.58 0.65 9.79
C ALA A 122 4.56 1.29 11.20
N THR A 123 5.34 0.72 12.13
CA THR A 123 5.51 1.23 13.49
C THR A 123 6.18 2.62 13.48
N TYR A 124 7.21 2.79 12.68
CA TYR A 124 7.88 4.08 12.50
C TYR A 124 6.89 5.17 12.04
N PHE A 125 6.10 4.91 11.02
CA PHE A 125 5.08 5.87 10.55
C PHE A 125 4.05 6.19 11.64
N ARG A 126 3.64 5.20 12.42
CA ARG A 126 2.74 5.42 13.56
C ARG A 126 3.37 6.33 14.62
N GLN A 127 4.64 6.10 14.97
CA GLN A 127 5.39 6.94 15.92
C GLN A 127 5.57 8.38 15.44
N LYS A 128 5.71 8.57 14.13
CA LYS A 128 5.77 9.90 13.48
C LYS A 128 4.41 10.59 13.33
N GLY A 129 3.35 10.04 13.89
CA GLY A 129 2.04 10.67 13.95
C GLY A 129 1.08 10.29 12.81
N PHE A 130 1.41 9.32 11.97
CA PHE A 130 0.46 8.83 10.95
C PHE A 130 -0.75 8.18 11.62
N ARG A 131 -1.97 8.67 11.34
CA ARG A 131 -3.20 8.30 12.07
C ARG A 131 -4.13 7.35 11.31
N MET A 132 -3.98 7.24 9.98
CA MET A 132 -4.81 6.32 9.19
C MET A 132 -4.55 4.86 9.58
N PRO A 133 -5.49 3.92 9.33
CA PRO A 133 -5.22 2.51 9.53
C PRO A 133 -4.00 2.06 8.74
N VAL A 134 -3.11 1.31 9.38
CA VAL A 134 -1.91 0.75 8.76
C VAL A 134 -1.97 -0.76 8.85
N PHE A 135 -1.70 -1.41 7.75
CA PHE A 135 -1.59 -2.86 7.63
C PHE A 135 -0.21 -3.22 7.08
N PHE A 136 0.29 -4.39 7.46
CA PHE A 136 1.56 -4.88 6.97
C PHE A 136 1.50 -6.38 6.66
N VAL A 137 2.35 -6.81 5.72
CA VAL A 137 2.54 -8.22 5.36
C VAL A 137 3.98 -8.44 4.87
N GLY A 138 4.52 -9.63 5.08
CA GLY A 138 5.76 -10.10 4.47
C GLY A 138 5.44 -11.10 3.36
N TYR A 139 6.00 -10.87 2.19
CA TYR A 139 5.91 -11.79 1.06
C TYR A 139 7.17 -12.64 0.88
N GLY A 140 8.24 -12.34 1.65
CA GLY A 140 9.51 -13.00 1.46
C GLY A 140 10.01 -12.82 0.03
N GLU A 141 10.47 -13.91 -0.56
CA GLU A 141 10.94 -13.98 -1.93
C GLU A 141 9.84 -14.24 -2.98
N ARG A 142 8.59 -14.45 -2.54
CA ARG A 142 7.46 -14.90 -3.37
C ARG A 142 6.96 -13.88 -4.38
N SER A 143 7.42 -12.63 -4.30
CA SER A 143 7.05 -11.54 -5.24
C SER A 143 8.30 -10.73 -5.61
N PRO A 144 9.23 -11.32 -6.36
CA PRO A 144 10.47 -10.65 -6.72
C PRO A 144 10.22 -9.54 -7.75
N ARG A 145 10.91 -8.40 -7.61
CA ARG A 145 10.98 -7.34 -8.64
C ARG A 145 11.81 -7.80 -9.83
N VAL A 146 12.85 -8.58 -9.55
CA VAL A 146 13.74 -9.22 -10.53
C VAL A 146 13.70 -10.72 -10.32
N LYS A 147 13.30 -11.47 -11.34
CA LYS A 147 13.33 -12.94 -11.27
C LYS A 147 14.78 -13.43 -11.19
N THR A 148 15.06 -14.21 -10.16
CA THR A 148 16.36 -14.87 -9.94
C THR A 148 16.15 -16.37 -9.75
N GLY A 149 17.23 -17.12 -9.78
CA GLY A 149 17.24 -18.49 -9.22
C GLY A 149 17.16 -18.46 -7.72
N ASP A 150 17.24 -19.64 -7.12
CA ASP A 150 17.31 -19.81 -5.66
C ASP A 150 18.69 -19.39 -5.12
N ASN A 151 18.71 -18.91 -3.87
CA ASN A 151 19.92 -18.50 -3.15
C ASN A 151 20.79 -17.43 -3.88
N VAL A 152 20.14 -16.45 -4.49
CA VAL A 152 20.77 -15.31 -5.19
C VAL A 152 20.56 -14.02 -4.41
N ASP A 153 21.66 -13.34 -4.06
CA ASP A 153 21.65 -11.99 -3.50
C ASP A 153 21.25 -10.97 -4.58
N GLU A 154 20.05 -10.43 -4.49
CA GLU A 154 19.54 -9.41 -5.40
C GLU A 154 18.96 -8.23 -4.59
N ALA A 155 19.75 -7.15 -4.54
CA ALA A 155 19.40 -5.97 -3.75
C ALA A 155 18.04 -5.37 -4.11
N ARG A 156 17.64 -5.41 -5.40
CA ARG A 156 16.34 -4.87 -5.88
C ARG A 156 15.14 -5.66 -5.39
N ASN A 157 15.35 -6.90 -4.93
CA ASN A 157 14.30 -7.71 -4.33
C ASN A 157 14.14 -7.43 -2.84
N ARG A 158 15.17 -6.92 -2.15
CA ARG A 158 15.11 -6.51 -0.74
C ARG A 158 14.50 -5.11 -0.61
N ARG A 159 13.19 -5.03 -0.54
CA ARG A 159 12.45 -3.78 -0.53
C ARG A 159 11.22 -3.82 0.37
N ALA A 160 10.63 -2.66 0.60
CA ALA A 160 9.26 -2.52 1.06
C ALA A 160 8.49 -1.65 0.06
N ASP A 161 7.22 -1.94 -0.16
CA ASP A 161 6.34 -1.14 -1.00
C ASP A 161 5.21 -0.53 -0.14
N TYR A 162 4.77 0.69 -0.48
CA TYR A 162 3.72 1.43 0.23
C TYR A 162 2.55 1.70 -0.69
N THR A 163 1.36 1.26 -0.26
CA THR A 163 0.14 1.41 -1.04
C THR A 163 -0.95 2.05 -0.22
N LEU A 164 -1.58 3.09 -0.75
CA LEU A 164 -2.80 3.68 -0.22
C LEU A 164 -4.00 3.16 -1.02
N THR A 165 -5.03 2.69 -0.32
CA THR A 165 -6.26 2.19 -0.95
C THR A 165 -7.46 2.28 0.01
N LEU A 166 -8.66 2.20 -0.55
CA LEU A 166 -9.92 2.21 0.20
C LEU A 166 -10.42 0.81 0.59
N GLN A 167 -9.80 -0.23 0.06
CA GLN A 167 -10.09 -1.63 0.39
C GLN A 167 -8.80 -2.45 0.43
N PRO A 168 -8.73 -3.51 1.25
CA PRO A 168 -7.53 -4.34 1.31
C PRO A 168 -7.17 -4.92 -0.05
N PRO A 169 -5.92 -4.77 -0.52
CA PRO A 169 -5.45 -5.46 -1.71
C PRO A 169 -5.43 -6.98 -1.49
N PRO A 170 -5.53 -7.78 -2.56
CA PRO A 170 -5.33 -9.21 -2.46
C PRO A 170 -3.92 -9.54 -1.94
N THR A 171 -3.79 -10.61 -1.19
CA THR A 171 -2.50 -11.13 -0.71
C THR A 171 -2.06 -12.36 -1.50
N ILE A 172 -0.78 -12.68 -1.42
CA ILE A 172 -0.23 -13.92 -1.95
C ILE A 172 -0.71 -15.08 -1.07
N SER A 173 -0.98 -16.23 -1.68
CA SER A 173 -1.40 -17.45 -0.97
C SER A 173 -0.50 -17.76 0.22
N GLY A 174 -1.10 -18.10 1.35
CA GLY A 174 -0.39 -18.37 2.61
C GLY A 174 0.08 -17.13 3.37
N THR A 175 -0.32 -15.91 2.94
CA THR A 175 -0.05 -14.66 3.66
C THR A 175 -1.35 -13.91 3.96
N SER A 176 -1.34 -13.04 4.96
CA SER A 176 -2.49 -12.21 5.32
C SER A 176 -2.06 -10.86 5.87
N TRP A 177 -2.87 -9.85 5.64
CA TRP A 177 -2.69 -8.54 6.23
C TRP A 177 -2.83 -8.59 7.75
N THR A 178 -1.90 -7.96 8.42
CA THR A 178 -1.94 -7.74 9.87
C THR A 178 -2.12 -6.25 10.12
N LYS A 179 -3.12 -5.90 10.92
CA LYS A 179 -3.32 -4.51 11.36
C LYS A 179 -2.28 -4.17 12.44
N LEU A 180 -1.71 -2.97 12.36
CA LEU A 180 -0.82 -2.42 13.37
C LEU A 180 -1.63 -1.84 14.54
#